data_51d7dd41d66cb5370119f4e56d17595b
#
_entry.id   51d7dd41d66cb5370119f4e56d17595b
#
_cell.length_a   1.000
_cell.length_b   1.000
_cell.length_c   1.000
_cell.angle_alpha   90.00
_cell.angle_beta   90.00
_cell.angle_gamma   90.00
#
_symmetry.space_group_name_H-M   'P 1'
#
loop_
_entity.id
_entity.type
_entity.pdbx_description
1 polymer ?
#
loop_
_entity_poly.entity_id
_entity_poly.type
_entity_poly.pdbx_seq_one_letter_code
_entity_poly.pdbx_strand_id
1 'polypeptide(L)'
;NDEVLLMMATALKDLAVELNVCVFTSTQVNANADNNTNIRNESSLAGGRSTINKADNGAIMARPTKEELETLEPITSVHGKPNLVTDIFKVRSGEWTQVRIWSIVNLGTMRRDDLFITDSRLEVINDFYTGDEYNISDFEDDEFLEIKRKVDWLNGL
;
A
#
# COMPACT_ATOMS: atom_id res chain seq x y z
N ASN A 1 22.02 0.15 -18.20
CA ASN A 1 20.90 -0.65 -17.66
C ASN A 1 19.59 0.15 -17.57
N ASP A 2 19.63 1.44 -17.27
CA ASP A 2 18.42 2.26 -17.08
C ASP A 2 17.63 2.48 -18.38
N GLU A 3 18.30 2.58 -19.50
CA GLU A 3 17.65 2.68 -20.82
C GLU A 3 16.85 1.44 -21.18
N VAL A 4 17.38 0.26 -20.87
CA VAL A 4 16.68 -1.02 -21.12
C VAL A 4 15.42 -1.10 -20.25
N LEU A 5 15.51 -0.74 -18.98
CA LEU A 5 14.36 -0.72 -18.07
C LEU A 5 13.31 0.29 -18.52
N LEU A 6 13.72 1.46 -19.00
CA LEU A 6 12.81 2.45 -19.54
C LEU A 6 12.10 1.94 -20.82
N MET A 7 12.85 1.29 -21.72
CA MET A 7 12.25 0.70 -22.92
C MET A 7 11.24 -0.39 -22.57
N MET A 8 11.56 -1.27 -21.62
CA MET A 8 10.66 -2.30 -21.14
C MET A 8 9.39 -1.71 -20.51
N ALA A 9 9.54 -0.71 -19.64
CA ALA A 9 8.41 -0.05 -19.00
C ALA A 9 7.51 0.66 -20.03
N THR A 10 8.10 1.25 -21.07
CA THR A 10 7.35 1.86 -22.17
C THR A 10 6.58 0.80 -22.96
N ALA A 11 7.24 -0.29 -23.35
CA ALA A 11 6.60 -1.37 -24.08
C ALA A 11 5.45 -2.04 -23.30
N LEU A 12 5.62 -2.23 -21.98
CA LEU A 12 4.56 -2.75 -21.11
C LEU A 12 3.38 -1.78 -21.01
N LYS A 13 3.64 -0.48 -20.94
CA LYS A 13 2.58 0.54 -20.94
C LYS A 13 1.81 0.55 -22.28
N ASP A 14 2.50 0.51 -23.39
CA ASP A 14 1.89 0.49 -24.72
C ASP A 14 1.04 -0.77 -24.89
N LEU A 15 1.55 -1.93 -24.47
CA LEU A 15 0.83 -3.19 -24.48
C LEU A 15 -0.44 -3.16 -23.61
N ALA A 16 -0.34 -2.57 -22.41
CA ALA A 16 -1.50 -2.42 -21.52
C ALA A 16 -2.61 -1.58 -22.16
N VAL A 17 -2.23 -0.49 -22.85
CA VAL A 17 -3.19 0.38 -23.56
C VAL A 17 -3.77 -0.33 -24.77
N GLU A 18 -2.92 -0.96 -25.60
CA GLU A 18 -3.35 -1.65 -26.84
C GLU A 18 -4.32 -2.79 -26.57
N LEU A 19 -4.04 -3.59 -25.54
CA LEU A 19 -4.85 -4.76 -25.18
C LEU A 19 -5.96 -4.44 -24.17
N ASN A 20 -6.01 -3.21 -23.66
CA ASN A 20 -6.92 -2.80 -22.58
C ASN A 20 -6.84 -3.74 -21.35
N VAL A 21 -5.62 -4.02 -20.90
CA VAL A 21 -5.35 -4.91 -19.76
C VAL A 21 -4.57 -4.20 -18.68
N CYS A 22 -4.68 -4.70 -17.45
CA CYS A 22 -3.83 -4.27 -16.34
C CYS A 22 -2.53 -5.08 -16.37
N VAL A 23 -1.38 -4.38 -16.34
CA VAL A 23 -0.06 -5.00 -16.24
C VAL A 23 0.53 -4.73 -14.87
N PHE A 24 0.82 -5.79 -14.13
CA PHE A 24 1.54 -5.75 -12.88
C PHE A 24 3.00 -6.16 -13.08
N THR A 25 3.92 -5.38 -12.53
CA THR A 25 5.34 -5.72 -12.50
C THR A 25 5.94 -5.36 -11.16
N SER A 26 7.04 -6.00 -10.80
CA SER A 26 7.78 -5.72 -9.58
C SER A 26 9.27 -5.55 -9.86
N THR A 27 9.92 -4.72 -9.07
CA THR A 27 11.36 -4.55 -9.06
C THR A 27 11.88 -4.51 -7.62
N GLN A 28 13.17 -4.74 -7.46
CA GLN A 28 13.79 -4.68 -6.14
C GLN A 28 13.97 -3.22 -5.70
N VAL A 29 13.86 -3.01 -4.40
CA VAL A 29 14.27 -1.76 -3.75
C VAL A 29 15.79 -1.74 -3.63
N ASN A 30 16.42 -0.59 -3.79
CA ASN A 30 17.86 -0.43 -3.61
C ASN A 30 18.25 -0.76 -2.17
N ALA A 31 19.36 -1.48 -1.98
CA ALA A 31 19.84 -1.89 -0.65
C ALA A 31 20.08 -0.71 0.32
N ASN A 32 20.37 0.48 -0.20
CA ASN A 32 20.52 1.69 0.61
C ASN A 32 19.18 2.26 1.12
N ALA A 33 18.06 1.89 0.52
CA ALA A 33 16.74 2.28 0.98
C ALA A 33 16.24 1.42 2.15
N ASP A 34 16.83 0.23 2.32
CA ASP A 34 16.45 -0.71 3.39
C ASP A 34 17.05 -0.30 4.75
N ASN A 35 18.13 0.48 4.75
CA ASN A 35 18.86 0.86 5.97
C ASN A 35 18.54 2.27 6.49
N ASN A 36 17.81 3.05 5.77
CA ASN A 36 17.59 4.43 6.14
C ASN A 36 16.21 4.87 5.74
N THR A 37 15.30 4.73 6.68
CA THR A 37 14.30 5.72 6.72
C THR A 37 12.91 5.46 6.14
N ASN A 38 12.05 6.04 6.79
CA ASN A 38 10.74 6.61 6.53
C ASN A 38 10.49 7.17 5.10
N ILE A 39 11.48 7.20 4.21
CA ILE A 39 11.34 7.74 2.85
C ILE A 39 11.30 6.59 1.86
N ARG A 40 10.09 6.08 1.62
CA ARG A 40 9.80 5.09 0.59
C ARG A 40 9.19 5.82 -0.61
N ASN A 41 10.02 6.17 -1.57
CA ASN A 41 9.58 6.89 -2.76
C ASN A 41 10.23 6.30 -4.03
N GLU A 42 9.95 6.92 -5.16
CA GLU A 42 10.46 6.52 -6.46
C GLU A 42 12.00 6.40 -6.54
N SER A 43 12.75 7.15 -5.70
CA SER A 43 14.22 7.09 -5.68
C SER A 43 14.76 5.83 -4.99
N SER A 44 13.92 5.14 -4.24
CA SER A 44 14.26 3.89 -3.55
C SER A 44 14.25 2.67 -4.48
N LEU A 45 13.80 2.82 -5.72
CA LEU A 45 13.66 1.71 -6.65
C LEU A 45 14.91 1.50 -7.51
N ALA A 46 15.26 0.24 -7.72
CA ALA A 46 16.28 -0.13 -8.69
C ALA A 46 15.79 0.21 -10.11
N GLY A 47 16.59 0.97 -10.87
CA GLY A 47 16.19 1.48 -12.19
C GLY A 47 15.53 2.86 -12.17
N GLY A 48 15.32 3.43 -10.99
CA GLY A 48 15.06 4.84 -10.77
C GLY A 48 13.73 5.39 -11.32
N ARG A 49 13.66 6.71 -11.33
CA ARG A 49 12.49 7.51 -11.73
C ARG A 49 11.98 7.22 -13.13
N SER A 50 12.86 6.86 -14.06
CA SER A 50 12.50 6.67 -15.47
C SER A 50 11.46 5.56 -15.67
N THR A 51 11.61 4.45 -14.97
CA THR A 51 10.67 3.31 -15.03
C THR A 51 9.33 3.65 -14.39
N ILE A 52 9.37 4.28 -13.21
CA ILE A 52 8.17 4.67 -12.47
C ILE A 52 7.35 5.74 -13.18
N ASN A 53 7.99 6.61 -13.96
CA ASN A 53 7.27 7.64 -14.72
C ASN A 53 6.28 7.05 -15.73
N LYS A 54 6.48 5.83 -16.18
CA LYS A 54 5.56 5.12 -17.08
C LYS A 54 4.41 4.41 -16.39
N ALA A 55 4.57 4.07 -15.11
CA ALA A 55 3.51 3.43 -14.33
C ALA A 55 2.42 4.42 -13.93
N ASP A 56 1.18 3.95 -13.87
CA ASP A 56 0.04 4.74 -13.37
C ASP A 56 -0.01 4.72 -11.85
N ASN A 57 0.30 3.58 -11.24
CA ASN A 57 0.34 3.39 -9.80
C ASN A 57 1.70 2.85 -9.38
N GLY A 58 2.14 3.22 -8.19
CA GLY A 58 3.39 2.72 -7.60
C GLY A 58 3.27 2.56 -6.10
N ALA A 59 3.71 1.40 -5.62
CA ALA A 59 3.77 1.09 -4.20
C ALA A 59 5.09 0.41 -3.84
N ILE A 60 5.56 0.63 -2.61
CA ILE A 60 6.73 -0.03 -2.04
C ILE A 60 6.28 -0.87 -0.85
N MET A 61 6.63 -2.15 -0.87
CA MET A 61 6.45 -3.05 0.26
C MET A 61 7.76 -3.15 1.03
N ALA A 62 7.73 -2.90 2.33
CA ALA A 62 8.91 -2.95 3.18
C ALA A 62 8.54 -3.43 4.59
N ARG A 63 9.55 -3.76 5.39
CA ARG A 63 9.36 -3.97 6.82
C ARG A 63 9.19 -2.62 7.51
N PRO A 64 8.31 -2.52 8.52
CA PRO A 64 8.24 -1.34 9.37
C PRO A 64 9.57 -1.07 10.04
N THR A 65 9.95 0.20 10.18
CA THR A 65 11.09 0.59 10.99
C THR A 65 10.74 0.55 12.47
N LYS A 66 11.76 0.54 13.32
CA LYS A 66 11.56 0.55 14.77
C LYS A 66 10.90 1.84 15.24
N GLU A 67 11.30 2.97 14.68
CA GLU A 67 10.74 4.29 14.99
C GLU A 67 9.26 4.41 14.57
N GLU A 68 8.91 3.86 13.41
CA GLU A 68 7.50 3.79 12.97
C GLU A 68 6.66 2.97 13.94
N LEU A 69 7.17 1.81 14.39
CA LEU A 69 6.44 0.96 15.32
C LEU A 69 6.32 1.59 16.72
N GLU A 70 7.31 2.35 17.17
CA GLU A 70 7.26 3.09 18.42
C GLU A 70 6.21 4.22 18.33
N THR A 71 6.16 4.94 17.22
CA THR A 71 5.16 6.00 17.00
C THR A 71 3.73 5.43 16.94
N LEU A 72 3.57 4.23 16.36
CA LEU A 72 2.28 3.57 16.18
C LEU A 72 1.89 2.67 17.38
N GLU A 73 2.67 2.68 18.48
CA GLU A 73 2.41 1.80 19.64
C GLU A 73 0.97 1.89 20.16
N PRO A 74 0.33 3.07 20.26
CA PRO A 74 -1.05 3.16 20.74
C PRO A 74 -2.02 2.30 19.93
N ILE A 75 -1.90 2.27 18.60
CA ILE A 75 -2.78 1.47 17.74
C ILE A 75 -2.30 0.02 17.63
N THR A 76 -1.00 -0.21 17.57
CA THR A 76 -0.46 -1.57 17.46
C THR A 76 -0.65 -2.40 18.73
N SER A 77 -0.82 -1.77 19.89
CA SER A 77 -1.17 -2.46 21.13
C SER A 77 -2.58 -3.08 21.08
N VAL A 78 -3.48 -2.53 20.28
CA VAL A 78 -4.86 -3.01 20.10
C VAL A 78 -4.95 -4.06 18.99
N HIS A 79 -4.34 -3.76 17.84
CA HIS A 79 -4.53 -4.56 16.60
C HIS A 79 -3.41 -5.55 16.32
N GLY A 80 -2.35 -5.52 17.11
CA GLY A 80 -1.16 -6.32 16.88
C GLY A 80 -0.10 -5.56 16.06
N LYS A 81 1.11 -6.07 16.12
CA LYS A 81 2.29 -5.43 15.55
C LYS A 81 2.44 -5.78 14.07
N PRO A 82 2.33 -4.81 13.15
CA PRO A 82 2.51 -5.08 11.73
C PRO A 82 3.96 -5.51 11.42
N ASN A 83 4.12 -6.40 10.45
CA ASN A 83 5.40 -6.84 9.94
C ASN A 83 5.62 -6.46 8.46
N LEU A 84 4.62 -5.87 7.84
CA LEU A 84 4.67 -5.32 6.48
C LEU A 84 4.01 -3.95 6.46
N VAL A 85 4.65 -3.01 5.76
CA VAL A 85 4.04 -1.75 5.34
C VAL A 85 4.04 -1.66 3.83
N THR A 86 2.91 -1.28 3.25
CA THR A 86 2.77 -0.97 1.83
C THR A 86 2.59 0.53 1.68
N ASP A 87 3.61 1.21 1.19
CA ASP A 87 3.61 2.67 0.99
C ASP A 87 3.19 2.98 -0.44
N ILE A 88 2.02 3.60 -0.62
CA ILE A 88 1.48 3.98 -1.92
C ILE A 88 1.97 5.39 -2.23
N PHE A 89 3.06 5.48 -3.00
CA PHE A 89 3.71 6.76 -3.30
C PHE A 89 3.23 7.40 -4.60
N LYS A 90 2.52 6.67 -5.46
CA LYS A 90 2.02 7.17 -6.74
C LYS A 90 0.67 6.58 -7.08
N VAL A 91 -0.29 7.47 -7.38
CA VAL A 91 -1.59 7.14 -7.99
C VAL A 91 -1.90 8.23 -9.01
N ARG A 92 -2.03 7.87 -10.30
CA ARG A 92 -2.24 8.86 -11.36
C ARG A 92 -3.65 9.42 -11.40
N SER A 93 -4.64 8.61 -11.05
CA SER A 93 -6.05 8.92 -11.20
C SER A 93 -6.83 8.91 -9.90
N GLY A 94 -6.17 9.04 -8.74
CA GLY A 94 -6.81 8.96 -7.45
C GLY A 94 -6.26 9.98 -6.45
N GLU A 95 -7.03 10.20 -5.40
CA GLU A 95 -6.68 11.12 -4.32
C GLU A 95 -5.78 10.48 -3.25
N TRP A 96 -5.71 9.15 -3.21
CA TRP A 96 -5.02 8.37 -2.18
C TRP A 96 -3.53 8.18 -2.50
N THR A 97 -2.80 9.29 -2.56
CA THR A 97 -1.34 9.27 -2.64
C THR A 97 -0.72 9.48 -1.27
N GLN A 98 0.46 8.88 -1.03
CA GLN A 98 1.21 8.99 0.22
C GLN A 98 0.49 8.38 1.43
N VAL A 99 -0.26 7.32 1.21
CA VAL A 99 -0.88 6.52 2.28
C VAL A 99 -0.09 5.24 2.51
N ARG A 100 -0.12 4.75 3.75
CA ARG A 100 0.57 3.55 4.19
C ARG A 100 -0.41 2.54 4.73
N ILE A 101 -0.41 1.35 4.16
CA ILE A 101 -1.22 0.22 4.63
C ILE A 101 -0.34 -0.64 5.52
N TRP A 102 -0.75 -0.83 6.76
CA TRP A 102 -0.04 -1.62 7.76
C TRP A 102 -0.68 -2.99 7.88
N SER A 103 0.13 -4.05 7.76
CA SER A 103 -0.37 -5.41 7.61
C SER A 103 0.44 -6.40 8.43
N ILE A 104 -0.20 -7.50 8.82
CA ILE A 104 0.46 -8.72 9.28
C ILE A 104 0.46 -9.71 8.13
N VAL A 105 1.64 -10.21 7.77
CA VAL A 105 1.81 -11.26 6.75
C VAL A 105 2.36 -12.51 7.40
N ASN A 106 1.67 -13.61 7.20
CA ASN A 106 2.15 -14.95 7.56
C ASN A 106 2.75 -15.60 6.31
N LEU A 107 4.08 -15.64 6.22
CA LEU A 107 4.77 -16.20 5.07
C LEU A 107 4.57 -17.70 4.91
N GLY A 108 4.25 -18.42 5.97
CA GLY A 108 3.99 -19.87 5.93
C GLY A 108 2.66 -20.21 5.25
N THR A 109 1.66 -19.37 5.40
CA THR A 109 0.33 -19.52 4.78
C THR A 109 0.09 -18.58 3.61
N MET A 110 1.01 -17.64 3.35
CA MET A 110 0.89 -16.56 2.36
C MET A 110 -0.34 -15.68 2.59
N ARG A 111 -0.84 -15.65 3.82
CA ARG A 111 -1.97 -14.81 4.21
C ARG A 111 -1.49 -13.45 4.65
N ARG A 112 -2.21 -12.43 4.21
CA ARG A 112 -2.03 -11.03 4.59
C ARG A 112 -3.33 -10.52 5.21
N ASP A 113 -3.20 -9.93 6.39
CA ASP A 113 -4.30 -9.27 7.10
C ASP A 113 -3.92 -7.77 7.25
N ASP A 114 -4.70 -6.88 6.64
CA ASP A 114 -4.49 -5.44 6.73
C ASP A 114 -5.11 -4.95 8.05
N LEU A 115 -4.35 -4.15 8.82
CA LEU A 115 -4.73 -3.70 10.16
C LEU A 115 -5.34 -2.29 10.14
N PHE A 116 -4.62 -1.34 9.57
CA PHE A 116 -5.00 0.06 9.50
C PHE A 116 -4.24 0.79 8.40
N ILE A 117 -4.70 2.00 8.08
CA ILE A 117 -4.09 2.90 7.10
C ILE A 117 -3.67 4.19 7.81
N THR A 118 -2.48 4.69 7.48
CA THR A 118 -2.00 6.00 7.91
C THR A 118 -1.64 6.87 6.73
N ASP A 119 -1.55 8.17 6.98
CA ASP A 119 -0.88 9.09 6.07
C ASP A 119 0.66 8.98 6.17
N SER A 120 1.37 9.87 5.47
CA SER A 120 2.84 9.93 5.50
C SER A 120 3.42 10.40 6.84
N ARG A 121 2.60 11.01 7.72
CA ARG A 121 2.97 11.48 9.06
C ARG A 121 2.65 10.45 10.14
N LEU A 122 2.17 9.27 9.76
CA LEU A 122 1.71 8.20 10.64
C LEU A 122 0.40 8.54 11.40
N GLU A 123 -0.36 9.52 10.93
CA GLU A 123 -1.71 9.76 11.44
C GLU A 123 -2.66 8.72 10.88
N VAL A 124 -3.46 8.08 11.72
CA VAL A 124 -4.38 7.01 11.32
C VAL A 124 -5.55 7.61 10.55
N ILE A 125 -5.73 7.15 9.31
CA ILE A 125 -6.83 7.55 8.43
C ILE A 125 -7.99 6.57 8.56
N ASN A 126 -7.68 5.27 8.62
CA ASN A 126 -8.67 4.21 8.69
C ASN A 126 -8.15 3.04 9.52
N ASP A 127 -9.03 2.41 10.25
CA ASP A 127 -8.78 1.24 11.07
C ASP A 127 -9.77 0.13 10.68
N PHE A 128 -9.24 -1.01 10.24
CA PHE A 128 -10.07 -2.11 9.75
C PHE A 128 -10.68 -2.96 10.88
N TYR A 129 -10.23 -2.77 12.13
CA TYR A 129 -10.58 -3.65 13.25
C TYR A 129 -11.40 -2.98 14.36
N THR A 130 -11.45 -1.67 14.44
CA THR A 130 -12.34 -1.01 15.40
C THR A 130 -13.76 -1.17 14.88
N GLY A 131 -14.47 -2.15 15.44
CA GLY A 131 -15.94 -2.23 15.37
C GLY A 131 -16.62 -1.07 16.09
N ASP A 132 -15.86 -0.10 16.56
CA ASP A 132 -16.38 1.19 17.02
C ASP A 132 -16.74 1.98 15.78
N GLU A 133 -18.03 2.19 15.63
CA GLU A 133 -18.65 3.08 14.66
C GLU A 133 -17.87 4.40 14.59
N TYR A 134 -16.84 4.47 13.71
CA TYR A 134 -16.56 5.76 13.13
C TYR A 134 -17.88 6.22 12.54
N ASN A 135 -18.37 7.36 12.98
CA ASN A 135 -19.58 7.94 12.48
C ASN A 135 -19.49 8.03 10.95
N ILE A 136 -19.97 6.98 10.29
CA ILE A 136 -20.08 6.85 8.83
C ILE A 136 -21.11 7.86 8.30
N SER A 137 -21.63 8.74 9.16
CA SER A 137 -22.50 9.84 8.75
C SER A 137 -21.84 10.85 7.80
N ASP A 138 -20.50 10.79 7.62
CA ASP A 138 -19.79 11.66 6.70
C ASP A 138 -19.51 11.00 5.34
N PHE A 139 -19.79 9.70 5.19
CA PHE A 139 -19.73 8.97 3.92
C PHE A 139 -21.13 8.43 3.61
N GLU A 140 -21.96 9.26 3.01
CA GLU A 140 -23.27 8.88 2.44
C GLU A 140 -23.09 8.08 1.14
N ASP A 141 -22.47 6.90 1.21
CA ASP A 141 -22.45 5.97 0.09
C ASP A 141 -23.05 4.63 0.53
N ASP A 142 -24.29 4.41 0.11
CA ASP A 142 -25.05 3.16 0.31
C ASP A 142 -24.28 1.90 -0.15
N GLU A 143 -23.36 2.05 -1.08
CA GLU A 143 -22.55 0.97 -1.64
C GLU A 143 -21.54 0.40 -0.62
N PHE A 144 -21.02 1.23 0.27
CA PHE A 144 -20.09 0.80 1.33
C PHE A 144 -20.79 -0.01 2.43
N LEU A 145 -22.00 0.36 2.77
CA LEU A 145 -22.84 -0.37 3.73
C LEU A 145 -23.23 -1.76 3.22
N GLU A 146 -23.42 -1.92 1.92
CA GLU A 146 -23.73 -3.20 1.30
C GLU A 146 -22.51 -4.14 1.29
N ILE A 147 -21.31 -3.60 1.10
CA ILE A 147 -20.05 -4.36 1.19
C ILE A 147 -19.81 -4.83 2.63
N LYS A 148 -20.02 -3.97 3.63
CA LYS A 148 -19.88 -4.33 5.05
C LYS A 148 -20.84 -5.46 5.44
N ARG A 149 -22.11 -5.40 5.04
CA ARG A 149 -23.09 -6.47 5.28
C ARG A 149 -22.68 -7.81 4.66
N LYS A 150 -22.07 -7.79 3.46
CA LYS A 150 -21.56 -9.00 2.80
C LYS A 150 -20.36 -9.61 3.53
N VAL A 151 -19.46 -8.77 4.05
CA VAL A 151 -18.28 -9.21 4.82
C VAL A 151 -18.70 -9.80 6.17
N ASP A 152 -19.63 -9.16 6.89
CA ASP A 152 -20.16 -9.63 8.17
C ASP A 152 -20.90 -10.98 8.02
N TRP A 153 -21.59 -11.18 6.90
CA TRP A 153 -22.23 -12.47 6.59
C TRP A 153 -21.20 -13.58 6.34
N LEU A 154 -20.07 -13.29 5.71
CA LEU A 154 -18.99 -14.25 5.46
C LEU A 154 -18.22 -14.63 6.73
N ASN A 155 -18.14 -13.72 7.71
CA ASN A 155 -17.48 -13.96 8.99
C ASN A 155 -18.38 -14.66 10.03
N GLY A 156 -19.67 -14.77 9.75
CA GLY A 156 -20.67 -15.46 10.60
C GLY A 156 -20.91 -16.94 10.23
N LEU A 157 -20.15 -17.48 9.25
CA LEU A 157 -20.12 -18.88 8.86
C LEU A 157 -18.84 -19.55 9.36
#